data_4c7655f7680844d047d856ad263d0879
#
_entry.id   4c7655f7680844d047d856ad263d0879
#
_cell.length_a   1.000
_cell.length_b   1.000
_cell.length_c   1.000
_cell.angle_alpha   90.00
_cell.angle_beta   90.00
_cell.angle_gamma   90.00
#
_symmetry.space_group_name_H-M   'P 1'
#
loop_
_entity.id
_entity.type
_entity.pdbx_description
1 polymer ?
#
loop_
_entity_poly.entity_id
_entity_poly.type
_entity_poly.pdbx_seq_one_letter_code
_entity_poly.pdbx_strand_id
1 'polypeptide(L)'
;LKNSFLEKLIYWIKMLMVAAFFAVIVRGFVFIPMTIEGNSMEKTLNQEDHIIYEKFSDIDRFDIILFKANDGTVMVKRVVGLPGEEVAYFNDTLLINGEMIEEPYLDEIKIHHLNNHYTTNFNSEEVLGKPNLSDDAYFVLGDNRRVSKDSRSFGEVRADQIIGKARLVYYPFKDIKLL
;
A
#
# COMPACT_ATOMS: atom_id res chain seq x y z
N LEU A 1 38.62 -7.27 42.08
CA LEU A 1 38.76 -7.09 40.62
C LEU A 1 37.82 -8.05 39.83
N LYS A 2 37.68 -9.33 40.29
CA LYS A 2 36.85 -10.33 39.60
C LYS A 2 35.35 -10.05 39.67
N ASN A 3 34.87 -9.46 40.78
CA ASN A 3 33.44 -9.11 40.96
C ASN A 3 32.97 -7.97 40.06
N SER A 4 33.84 -6.96 39.87
CA SER A 4 33.51 -5.79 39.00
C SER A 4 33.37 -6.17 37.51
N PHE A 5 34.11 -7.14 37.02
CA PHE A 5 33.98 -7.66 35.65
C PHE A 5 32.65 -8.43 35.48
N LEU A 6 32.33 -9.29 36.43
CA LEU A 6 31.10 -10.08 36.40
C LEU A 6 29.87 -9.20 36.47
N GLU A 7 29.85 -8.19 37.30
CA GLU A 7 28.76 -7.21 37.42
C GLU A 7 28.52 -6.43 36.09
N LYS A 8 29.64 -6.00 35.45
CA LYS A 8 29.56 -5.35 34.15
C LYS A 8 29.02 -6.29 33.08
N LEU A 9 29.49 -7.54 33.07
CA LEU A 9 29.02 -8.57 32.12
C LEU A 9 27.51 -8.82 32.27
N ILE A 10 27.06 -8.99 33.52
CA ILE A 10 25.62 -9.19 33.81
C ILE A 10 24.78 -7.96 33.39
N TYR A 11 25.28 -6.75 33.59
CA TYR A 11 24.63 -5.53 33.15
C TYR A 11 24.45 -5.51 31.62
N TRP A 12 25.50 -5.81 30.86
CA TRP A 12 25.44 -5.86 29.40
C TRP A 12 24.50 -6.96 28.88
N ILE A 13 24.48 -8.12 29.52
CA ILE A 13 23.56 -9.22 29.17
C ILE A 13 22.11 -8.78 29.41
N LYS A 14 21.82 -8.12 30.52
CA LYS A 14 20.46 -7.59 30.80
C LYS A 14 20.03 -6.55 29.74
N MET A 15 20.93 -5.61 29.42
CA MET A 15 20.66 -4.61 28.36
C MET A 15 20.36 -5.28 27.01
N LEU A 16 21.15 -6.28 26.64
CA LEU A 16 20.97 -7.00 25.39
C LEU A 16 19.66 -7.79 25.36
N MET A 17 19.26 -8.41 26.49
CA MET A 17 17.97 -9.09 26.58
C MET A 17 16.78 -8.12 26.45
N VAL A 18 16.86 -6.94 27.06
CA VAL A 18 15.82 -5.91 26.93
C VAL A 18 15.74 -5.42 25.49
N ALA A 19 16.88 -5.12 24.87
CA ALA A 19 16.91 -4.71 23.47
C ALA A 19 16.33 -5.79 22.52
N ALA A 20 16.71 -7.06 22.74
CA ALA A 20 16.17 -8.18 21.97
C ALA A 20 14.66 -8.35 22.17
N PHE A 21 14.16 -8.19 23.39
CA PHE A 21 12.73 -8.24 23.69
C PHE A 21 11.94 -7.15 22.91
N PHE A 22 12.42 -5.90 22.93
CA PHE A 22 11.80 -4.82 22.16
C PHE A 22 11.89 -5.06 20.65
N ALA A 23 13.03 -5.56 20.15
CA ALA A 23 13.18 -5.89 18.73
C ALA A 23 12.17 -6.96 18.28
N VAL A 24 11.93 -7.98 19.10
CA VAL A 24 10.93 -9.03 18.80
C VAL A 24 9.52 -8.45 18.78
N ILE A 25 9.18 -7.57 19.71
CA ILE A 25 7.86 -6.89 19.73
C ILE A 25 7.68 -6.06 18.46
N VAL A 26 8.63 -5.18 18.16
CA VAL A 26 8.56 -4.31 16.97
C VAL A 26 8.44 -5.14 15.71
N ARG A 27 9.27 -6.17 15.55
CA ARG A 27 9.24 -7.06 14.39
C ARG A 27 7.93 -7.86 14.27
N GLY A 28 7.38 -8.31 15.40
CA GLY A 28 6.21 -9.20 15.40
C GLY A 28 4.87 -8.47 15.26
N PHE A 29 4.80 -7.20 15.65
CA PHE A 29 3.53 -6.47 15.74
C PHE A 29 3.44 -5.25 14.83
N VAL A 30 4.56 -4.69 14.41
CA VAL A 30 4.59 -3.44 13.61
C VAL A 30 4.95 -3.73 12.15
N PHE A 31 6.03 -4.49 11.89
CA PHE A 31 6.54 -4.77 10.56
C PHE A 31 6.38 -6.25 10.20
N ILE A 32 5.46 -6.55 9.31
CA ILE A 32 5.11 -7.92 8.95
C ILE A 32 5.53 -8.19 7.49
N PRO A 33 6.26 -9.28 7.23
CA PRO A 33 6.63 -9.67 5.86
C PRO A 33 5.45 -10.34 5.14
N MET A 34 5.33 -10.07 3.84
CA MET A 34 4.37 -10.70 2.93
C MET A 34 4.96 -10.85 1.54
N THR A 35 4.53 -11.88 0.81
CA THR A 35 4.87 -12.08 -0.61
C THR A 35 3.74 -11.59 -1.49
N ILE A 36 4.08 -10.89 -2.58
CA ILE A 36 3.11 -10.38 -3.55
C ILE A 36 2.72 -11.50 -4.52
N GLU A 37 1.42 -11.66 -4.70
CA GLU A 37 0.85 -12.56 -5.69
C GLU A 37 0.09 -11.76 -6.76
N GLY A 38 0.26 -12.14 -8.03
CA GLY A 38 -0.39 -11.49 -9.16
C GLY A 38 0.37 -10.26 -9.69
N ASN A 39 -0.19 -9.66 -10.74
CA ASN A 39 0.44 -8.62 -11.55
C ASN A 39 -0.32 -7.28 -11.57
N SER A 40 -1.29 -7.10 -10.68
CA SER A 40 -2.13 -5.88 -10.64
C SER A 40 -1.38 -4.62 -10.23
N MET A 41 -0.23 -4.77 -9.56
CA MET A 41 0.66 -3.68 -9.15
C MET A 41 1.98 -3.69 -9.93
N GLU A 42 2.01 -4.43 -11.07
CA GLU A 42 3.20 -4.61 -11.90
C GLU A 42 3.85 -3.27 -12.26
N LYS A 43 5.17 -3.27 -12.28
CA LYS A 43 6.14 -2.18 -12.33
C LYS A 43 6.42 -1.52 -10.98
N THR A 44 5.44 -1.36 -10.10
CA THR A 44 5.71 -0.96 -8.72
C THR A 44 6.00 -2.16 -7.84
N LEU A 45 5.15 -3.19 -7.91
CA LEU A 45 5.34 -4.47 -7.22
C LEU A 45 5.16 -5.60 -8.22
N ASN A 46 6.15 -6.45 -8.31
CA ASN A 46 6.12 -7.61 -9.19
C ASN A 46 5.69 -8.86 -8.43
N GLN A 47 5.24 -9.87 -9.16
CA GLN A 47 4.97 -11.17 -8.57
C GLN A 47 6.24 -11.72 -7.89
N GLU A 48 6.06 -12.34 -6.72
CA GLU A 48 7.12 -12.87 -5.85
C GLU A 48 7.97 -11.81 -5.14
N ASP A 49 7.67 -10.52 -5.28
CA ASP A 49 8.27 -9.51 -4.41
C ASP A 49 7.89 -9.76 -2.96
N HIS A 50 8.87 -9.67 -2.07
CA HIS A 50 8.64 -9.74 -0.64
C HIS A 50 8.63 -8.33 -0.08
N ILE A 51 7.53 -7.96 0.55
CA ILE A 51 7.34 -6.64 1.14
C ILE A 51 7.26 -6.70 2.65
N ILE A 52 7.55 -5.58 3.27
CA ILE A 52 7.21 -5.33 4.67
C ILE A 52 6.07 -4.33 4.70
N TYR A 53 5.02 -4.64 5.46
CA TYR A 53 3.93 -3.73 5.72
C TYR A 53 3.79 -3.41 7.20
N GLU A 54 3.21 -2.26 7.48
CA GLU A 54 2.98 -1.73 8.81
C GLU A 54 1.47 -1.58 9.07
N LYS A 55 1.01 -1.89 10.30
CA LYS A 55 -0.42 -1.96 10.64
C LYS A 55 -1.03 -0.66 11.16
N PHE A 56 -0.24 0.23 11.73
CA PHE A 56 -0.74 1.31 12.58
C PHE A 56 -0.35 2.70 12.07
N SER A 57 -0.29 2.88 10.76
CA SER A 57 -0.05 4.20 10.17
C SER A 57 -1.31 4.76 9.54
N ASP A 58 -1.40 6.08 9.53
CA ASP A 58 -2.40 6.80 8.75
C ASP A 58 -2.20 6.50 7.26
N ILE A 59 -3.30 6.49 6.53
CA ILE A 59 -3.33 6.21 5.10
C ILE A 59 -3.46 7.52 4.34
N ASP A 60 -2.44 7.82 3.55
CA ASP A 60 -2.38 8.98 2.68
C ASP A 60 -2.67 8.60 1.22
N ARG A 61 -2.91 9.62 0.40
CA ARG A 61 -3.03 9.43 -1.05
C ARG A 61 -1.73 8.87 -1.62
N PHE A 62 -1.87 7.91 -2.52
CA PHE A 62 -0.82 7.14 -3.19
C PHE A 62 -0.11 6.10 -2.34
N ASP A 63 -0.49 5.94 -1.08
CA ASP A 63 -0.03 4.80 -0.29
C ASP A 63 -0.46 3.47 -0.93
N ILE A 64 0.40 2.49 -0.82
CA ILE A 64 0.09 1.12 -1.21
C ILE A 64 -0.42 0.39 0.02
N ILE A 65 -1.67 -0.05 -0.02
CA ILE A 65 -2.32 -0.72 1.10
C ILE A 65 -2.59 -2.19 0.81
N LEU A 66 -2.55 -2.97 1.88
CA LEU A 66 -3.06 -4.33 1.93
C LEU A 66 -4.44 -4.30 2.59
N PHE A 67 -5.40 -4.93 1.99
CA PHE A 67 -6.76 -5.01 2.55
C PHE A 67 -7.40 -6.34 2.25
N LYS A 68 -8.41 -6.70 3.05
CA LYS A 68 -9.20 -7.90 2.87
C LYS A 68 -10.49 -7.55 2.11
N ALA A 69 -10.62 -8.07 0.91
CA ALA A 69 -11.83 -7.91 0.11
C ALA A 69 -13.02 -8.67 0.73
N ASN A 70 -14.25 -8.38 0.26
CA ASN A 70 -15.47 -8.98 0.80
C ASN A 70 -15.53 -10.51 0.65
N ASP A 71 -14.82 -11.07 -0.33
CA ASP A 71 -14.68 -12.51 -0.54
C ASP A 71 -13.61 -13.18 0.35
N GLY A 72 -12.94 -12.38 1.19
CA GLY A 72 -11.88 -12.83 2.09
C GLY A 72 -10.47 -12.80 1.49
N THR A 73 -10.34 -12.51 0.19
CA THR A 73 -9.04 -12.42 -0.50
C THR A 73 -8.26 -11.20 -0.01
N VAL A 74 -6.97 -11.38 0.25
CA VAL A 74 -6.07 -10.25 0.55
C VAL A 74 -5.57 -9.65 -0.77
N MET A 75 -5.76 -8.36 -0.93
CA MET A 75 -5.35 -7.60 -2.10
C MET A 75 -4.38 -6.49 -1.74
N VAL A 76 -3.54 -6.13 -2.71
CA VAL A 76 -2.61 -4.99 -2.63
C VAL A 76 -2.96 -4.01 -3.73
N LYS A 77 -3.26 -2.75 -3.37
CA LYS A 77 -3.61 -1.67 -4.30
C LYS A 77 -3.08 -0.33 -3.80
N ARG A 78 -3.08 0.66 -4.70
CA ARG A 78 -2.73 2.04 -4.37
C ARG A 78 -3.97 2.86 -4.07
N VAL A 79 -3.94 3.64 -3.00
CA VAL A 79 -4.97 4.61 -2.65
C VAL A 79 -4.92 5.79 -3.61
N VAL A 80 -6.03 6.08 -4.29
CA VAL A 80 -6.15 7.25 -5.17
C VAL A 80 -7.20 8.23 -4.68
N GLY A 81 -8.22 7.77 -3.94
CA GLY A 81 -9.24 8.60 -3.30
C GLY A 81 -9.26 8.40 -1.80
N LEU A 82 -9.36 9.50 -1.06
CA LEU A 82 -9.47 9.55 0.40
C LEU A 82 -10.93 9.65 0.84
N PRO A 83 -11.28 9.38 2.10
CA PRO A 83 -12.63 9.50 2.62
C PRO A 83 -13.30 10.85 2.29
N GLY A 84 -14.54 10.80 1.84
CA GLY A 84 -15.35 11.98 1.50
C GLY A 84 -15.07 12.63 0.15
N GLU A 85 -14.12 12.12 -0.62
CA GLU A 85 -13.73 12.70 -1.91
C GLU A 85 -14.55 12.15 -3.07
N GLU A 86 -14.73 12.97 -4.11
CA GLU A 86 -15.14 12.55 -5.44
C GLU A 86 -13.91 12.13 -6.25
N VAL A 87 -13.96 10.95 -6.88
CA VAL A 87 -12.87 10.41 -7.70
C VAL A 87 -13.34 10.23 -9.14
N ALA A 88 -12.65 10.83 -10.08
CA ALA A 88 -12.90 10.60 -11.50
C ALA A 88 -11.59 10.40 -12.27
N TYR A 89 -11.70 9.76 -13.42
CA TYR A 89 -10.59 9.56 -14.35
C TYR A 89 -11.05 9.91 -15.76
N PHE A 90 -10.40 10.88 -16.37
CA PHE A 90 -10.75 11.31 -17.72
C PHE A 90 -9.47 11.57 -18.55
N ASN A 91 -9.39 10.95 -19.72
CA ASN A 91 -8.25 11.08 -20.65
C ASN A 91 -6.90 10.85 -19.96
N ASP A 92 -6.77 9.74 -19.21
CA ASP A 92 -5.56 9.38 -18.44
C ASP A 92 -5.17 10.37 -17.33
N THR A 93 -6.09 11.21 -16.91
CA THR A 93 -5.90 12.18 -15.83
C THR A 93 -6.78 11.84 -14.64
N LEU A 94 -6.20 11.72 -13.46
CA LEU A 94 -6.91 11.58 -12.19
C LEU A 94 -7.49 12.93 -11.77
N LEU A 95 -8.76 12.95 -11.43
CA LEU A 95 -9.47 14.11 -10.90
C LEU A 95 -9.99 13.78 -9.50
N ILE A 96 -9.66 14.64 -8.54
CA ILE A 96 -10.18 14.56 -7.17
C ILE A 96 -10.94 15.85 -6.88
N ASN A 97 -12.22 15.73 -6.55
CA ASN A 97 -13.11 16.89 -6.37
C ASN A 97 -13.07 17.87 -7.56
N GLY A 98 -12.86 17.34 -8.78
CA GLY A 98 -12.74 18.13 -10.01
C GLY A 98 -11.35 18.72 -10.28
N GLU A 99 -10.38 18.59 -9.36
CA GLU A 99 -9.01 19.08 -9.53
C GLU A 99 -8.09 17.98 -10.06
N MET A 100 -7.20 18.33 -11.00
CA MET A 100 -6.22 17.39 -11.56
C MET A 100 -5.14 17.07 -10.55
N ILE A 101 -4.87 15.77 -10.37
CA ILE A 101 -3.82 15.24 -9.50
C ILE A 101 -2.83 14.46 -10.34
N GLU A 102 -1.54 14.81 -10.24
CA GLU A 102 -0.47 14.11 -10.93
C GLU A 102 -0.19 12.74 -10.30
N GLU A 103 0.13 11.77 -11.15
CA GLU A 103 0.46 10.39 -10.76
C GLU A 103 1.86 10.00 -11.26
N PRO A 104 2.93 10.54 -10.65
CA PRO A 104 4.30 10.38 -11.17
C PRO A 104 4.77 8.93 -11.25
N TYR A 105 4.20 8.03 -10.43
CA TYR A 105 4.48 6.59 -10.48
C TYR A 105 3.96 5.90 -11.76
N LEU A 106 3.15 6.59 -12.58
CA LEU A 106 2.65 6.09 -13.86
C LEU A 106 3.33 6.70 -15.09
N ASP A 107 4.16 7.71 -14.93
CA ASP A 107 4.69 8.49 -16.06
C ASP A 107 5.44 7.63 -17.08
N GLU A 108 6.33 6.75 -16.61
CA GLU A 108 7.04 5.81 -17.50
C GLU A 108 6.10 4.86 -18.23
N ILE A 109 5.01 4.46 -17.58
CA ILE A 109 4.05 3.53 -18.14
C ILE A 109 3.19 4.23 -19.19
N LYS A 110 2.74 5.46 -18.92
CA LYS A 110 1.92 6.26 -19.83
C LYS A 110 2.65 6.59 -21.12
N ILE A 111 3.96 6.88 -21.07
CA ILE A 111 4.80 7.13 -22.24
C ILE A 111 4.75 5.97 -23.25
N HIS A 112 4.69 4.74 -22.80
CA HIS A 112 4.61 3.55 -23.67
C HIS A 112 3.23 3.32 -24.28
N HIS A 113 2.22 4.09 -23.87
CA HIS A 113 0.82 3.95 -24.30
C HIS A 113 0.25 5.21 -24.98
N LEU A 114 1.10 6.05 -25.58
CA LEU A 114 0.73 7.34 -26.19
C LEU A 114 -0.44 7.29 -27.19
N ASN A 115 -0.75 6.15 -27.76
CA ASN A 115 -1.84 5.97 -28.75
C ASN A 115 -3.13 5.39 -28.17
N ASN A 116 -3.16 4.99 -26.91
CA ASN A 116 -4.33 4.39 -26.24
C ASN A 116 -4.33 4.78 -24.78
N HIS A 117 -5.48 5.19 -24.25
CA HIS A 117 -5.63 5.46 -22.82
C HIS A 117 -5.19 4.25 -21.98
N TYR A 118 -4.32 4.51 -21.00
CA TYR A 118 -3.84 3.48 -20.07
C TYR A 118 -4.90 3.14 -19.01
N THR A 119 -5.67 4.16 -18.61
CA THR A 119 -6.79 4.01 -17.68
C THR A 119 -8.09 4.35 -18.40
N THR A 120 -9.11 3.51 -18.25
CA THR A 120 -10.45 3.80 -18.76
C THR A 120 -11.08 4.95 -17.98
N ASN A 121 -11.88 5.79 -18.67
CA ASN A 121 -12.66 6.83 -18.01
C ASN A 121 -13.67 6.22 -17.05
N PHE A 122 -13.83 6.82 -15.88
CA PHE A 122 -14.85 6.49 -14.88
C PHE A 122 -15.05 7.68 -13.93
N ASN A 123 -16.12 7.67 -13.16
CA ASN A 123 -16.30 8.51 -11.99
C ASN A 123 -16.89 7.71 -10.82
N SER A 124 -16.71 8.22 -9.60
CA SER A 124 -17.20 7.55 -8.38
C SER A 124 -18.73 7.38 -8.38
N GLU A 125 -19.48 8.31 -8.96
CA GLU A 125 -20.95 8.21 -9.04
C GLU A 125 -21.41 7.01 -9.89
N GLU A 126 -20.76 6.76 -11.03
CA GLU A 126 -21.05 5.60 -11.89
C GLU A 126 -20.68 4.27 -11.19
N VAL A 127 -19.61 4.26 -10.41
CA VAL A 127 -19.11 3.05 -9.76
C VAL A 127 -19.85 2.75 -8.45
N LEU A 128 -20.13 3.77 -7.65
CA LEU A 128 -20.65 3.63 -6.27
C LEU A 128 -22.14 3.96 -6.15
N GLY A 129 -22.74 4.59 -7.18
CA GLY A 129 -24.09 5.14 -7.11
C GLY A 129 -24.21 6.41 -6.27
N LYS A 130 -23.07 7.02 -5.90
CA LYS A 130 -22.96 8.27 -5.13
C LYS A 130 -21.70 9.02 -5.55
N PRO A 131 -21.68 10.36 -5.55
CA PRO A 131 -20.53 11.12 -6.03
C PRO A 131 -19.30 10.96 -5.12
N ASN A 132 -19.50 11.03 -3.81
CA ASN A 132 -18.42 11.01 -2.84
C ASN A 132 -18.23 9.64 -2.17
N LEU A 133 -16.98 9.32 -1.84
CA LEU A 133 -16.63 8.19 -0.98
C LEU A 133 -17.26 8.34 0.41
N SER A 134 -17.50 7.24 1.09
CA SER A 134 -17.87 7.24 2.51
C SER A 134 -16.78 7.85 3.37
N ASP A 135 -17.15 8.41 4.55
CA ASP A 135 -16.22 9.06 5.48
C ASP A 135 -15.17 8.11 6.08
N ASP A 136 -15.31 6.81 5.89
CA ASP A 136 -14.43 5.76 6.39
C ASP A 136 -13.91 4.83 5.26
N ALA A 137 -13.95 5.29 4.01
CA ALA A 137 -13.60 4.45 2.87
C ALA A 137 -12.65 5.14 1.88
N TYR A 138 -11.89 4.31 1.18
CA TYR A 138 -10.86 4.68 0.23
C TYR A 138 -11.19 4.14 -1.16
N PHE A 139 -10.79 4.87 -2.20
CA PHE A 139 -10.82 4.38 -3.57
C PHE A 139 -9.42 3.93 -3.98
N VAL A 140 -9.30 2.68 -4.40
CA VAL A 140 -8.00 2.07 -4.68
C VAL A 140 -7.91 1.59 -6.12
N LEU A 141 -6.75 1.80 -6.75
CA LEU A 141 -6.44 1.30 -8.08
C LEU A 141 -5.17 0.45 -8.07
N GLY A 142 -5.11 -0.51 -9.00
CA GLY A 142 -3.85 -1.17 -9.31
C GLY A 142 -3.00 -0.29 -10.22
N ASP A 143 -1.68 -0.34 -10.09
CA ASP A 143 -0.76 0.39 -10.96
C ASP A 143 -0.81 -0.16 -12.39
N ASN A 144 -1.03 -1.47 -12.55
CA ASN A 144 -1.37 -2.08 -13.84
C ASN A 144 -2.86 -1.87 -14.16
N ARG A 145 -3.22 -0.66 -14.59
CA ARG A 145 -4.60 -0.20 -14.82
C ARG A 145 -5.43 -1.09 -15.73
N ARG A 146 -4.78 -1.78 -16.67
CA ARG A 146 -5.44 -2.56 -17.73
C ARG A 146 -5.91 -3.93 -17.29
N VAL A 147 -5.26 -4.53 -16.29
CA VAL A 147 -5.56 -5.89 -15.82
C VAL A 147 -5.98 -5.93 -14.35
N SER A 148 -5.93 -4.80 -13.65
CA SER A 148 -6.27 -4.74 -12.24
C SER A 148 -7.77 -4.89 -12.00
N LYS A 149 -8.14 -5.82 -11.12
CA LYS A 149 -9.44 -5.82 -10.44
C LYS A 149 -9.31 -4.94 -9.20
N ASP A 150 -9.95 -3.76 -9.23
CA ASP A 150 -9.83 -2.72 -8.20
C ASP A 150 -11.18 -2.01 -7.97
N SER A 151 -11.17 -0.85 -7.30
CA SER A 151 -12.38 -0.13 -6.93
C SER A 151 -13.32 0.16 -8.10
N ARG A 152 -12.83 0.21 -9.32
CA ARG A 152 -13.69 0.31 -10.52
C ARG A 152 -14.63 -0.89 -10.67
N SER A 153 -14.28 -2.03 -10.07
CA SER A 153 -15.05 -3.29 -10.17
C SER A 153 -15.77 -3.67 -8.89
N PHE A 154 -15.20 -3.38 -7.71
CA PHE A 154 -15.75 -3.83 -6.42
C PHE A 154 -16.16 -2.69 -5.48
N GLY A 155 -15.98 -1.42 -5.91
CA GLY A 155 -16.35 -0.26 -5.11
C GLY A 155 -15.28 0.20 -4.12
N GLU A 156 -15.70 0.95 -3.11
CA GLU A 156 -14.82 1.51 -2.08
C GLU A 156 -14.32 0.44 -1.10
N VAL A 157 -13.15 0.68 -0.54
CA VAL A 157 -12.51 -0.16 0.52
C VAL A 157 -12.66 0.56 1.84
N ARG A 158 -13.32 -0.06 2.80
CA ARG A 158 -13.52 0.54 4.12
C ARG A 158 -12.25 0.46 4.97
N ALA A 159 -12.09 1.41 5.88
CA ALA A 159 -10.93 1.46 6.78
C ALA A 159 -10.76 0.18 7.61
N ASP A 160 -11.86 -0.46 8.02
CA ASP A 160 -11.83 -1.72 8.80
C ASP A 160 -11.38 -2.95 7.98
N GLN A 161 -11.37 -2.87 6.66
CA GLN A 161 -10.83 -3.90 5.77
C GLN A 161 -9.32 -3.79 5.59
N ILE A 162 -8.71 -2.64 5.92
CA ILE A 162 -7.28 -2.38 5.72
C ILE A 162 -6.47 -3.17 6.74
N ILE A 163 -5.52 -3.97 6.23
CA ILE A 163 -4.59 -4.78 7.03
C ILE A 163 -3.35 -3.96 7.39
N GLY A 164 -2.90 -3.11 6.47
CA GLY A 164 -1.72 -2.26 6.68
C GLY A 164 -1.24 -1.58 5.40
N LYS A 165 -0.20 -0.75 5.55
CA LYS A 165 0.47 0.04 4.52
C LYS A 165 1.80 -0.58 4.16
N ALA A 166 2.04 -0.86 2.89
CA ALA A 166 3.32 -1.36 2.40
C ALA A 166 4.41 -0.28 2.53
N ARG A 167 5.61 -0.66 3.00
CA ARG A 167 6.70 0.27 3.27
C ARG A 167 7.97 0.00 2.49
N LEU A 168 8.26 -1.27 2.23
CA LEU A 168 9.56 -1.67 1.70
C LEU A 168 9.42 -2.96 0.89
N VAL A 169 10.02 -2.99 -0.30
CA VAL A 169 10.37 -4.25 -0.97
C VAL A 169 11.77 -4.63 -0.48
N TYR A 170 11.93 -5.82 0.14
CA TYR A 170 13.22 -6.25 0.66
C TYR A 170 13.83 -7.44 -0.09
N TYR A 171 13.06 -8.08 -0.96
CA TYR A 171 13.52 -9.16 -1.82
C TYR A 171 12.68 -9.15 -3.12
N PRO A 172 13.26 -9.42 -4.29
CA PRO A 172 14.67 -9.76 -4.53
C PRO A 172 15.62 -8.57 -4.26
N PHE A 173 16.84 -8.86 -3.82
CA PHE A 173 17.81 -7.82 -3.39
C PHE A 173 18.13 -6.74 -4.43
N LYS A 174 17.97 -7.07 -5.74
CA LYS A 174 18.13 -6.10 -6.85
C LYS A 174 17.03 -5.05 -6.92
N ASP A 175 15.86 -5.33 -6.31
CA ASP A 175 14.64 -4.52 -6.38
C ASP A 175 14.29 -3.86 -5.04
N ILE A 176 15.25 -3.85 -4.08
CA ILE A 176 15.05 -3.19 -2.77
C ILE A 176 14.71 -1.73 -2.97
N LYS A 177 13.54 -1.31 -2.47
CA LYS A 177 13.08 0.08 -2.53
C LYS A 177 12.04 0.39 -1.45
N LEU A 178 12.00 1.65 -1.04
CA LEU A 178 10.88 2.19 -0.25
C LEU A 178 9.67 2.40 -1.17
N LEU A 179 8.49 2.26 -0.58
CA LEU A 179 7.21 2.36 -1.28
C LEU A 179 6.44 3.61 -0.82
#